data_46e20bb3e5f7f45678eea0371527a4b1
#
_entry.id   46e20bb3e5f7f45678eea0371527a4b1
#
_cell.length_a   1.000
_cell.length_b   1.000
_cell.length_c   1.000
_cell.angle_alpha   90.00
_cell.angle_beta   90.00
_cell.angle_gamma   90.00
#
_symmetry.space_group_name_H-M   'P 1'
#
loop_
_entity.id
_entity.type
_entity.pdbx_description
1 polymer ?
#
loop_
_entity_poly.entity_id
_entity_poly.type
_entity_poly.pdbx_seq_one_letter_code
_entity_poly.pdbx_strand_id
1 'polypeptide(L)'
;MPFNPGLQIGQEINNSELVSIFKCGNMGGMRRSHTTNTLVIVSDYTKGLYHDKWIGGVLHYTGMGKNGDQDIHWAQNETLANWGRNNVDIHLFEVMDEGRYTYCGRIELVGKPYTETQPGEDGKNRLVWMFPVKPVPENDVKKPAMFVFKDMDDYRARGKNADAEYNKSRVKVSKKKAGKEVRKVRHKAFGEGKVVEIKNGFIIVDFAKAGRKQLNYQVCLDKGLIDFL
;
A
#
# COMPACT_ATOMS: atom_id res chain seq x y z
N MET A 1 12.65 -11.38 23.12
CA MET A 1 11.53 -12.16 22.53
C MET A 1 11.03 -11.39 21.32
N PRO A 2 10.63 -12.05 20.22
CA PRO A 2 10.01 -11.41 19.08
C PRO A 2 8.75 -10.62 19.45
N PHE A 3 8.46 -9.53 18.75
CA PHE A 3 7.25 -8.75 18.98
C PHE A 3 6.01 -9.56 18.60
N ASN A 4 5.04 -9.61 19.51
CA ASN A 4 3.73 -10.23 19.27
C ASN A 4 2.67 -9.13 19.06
N PRO A 5 2.11 -8.96 17.86
CA PRO A 5 1.08 -7.96 17.58
C PRO A 5 -0.31 -8.35 18.10
N GLY A 6 -0.50 -9.58 18.60
CA GLY A 6 -1.82 -10.10 18.97
C GLY A 6 -2.76 -10.38 17.80
N LEU A 7 -2.23 -10.40 16.57
CA LEU A 7 -3.00 -10.66 15.34
C LEU A 7 -2.89 -12.12 14.92
N GLN A 8 -3.99 -12.65 14.39
CA GLN A 8 -3.99 -13.95 13.72
C GLN A 8 -3.61 -13.81 12.24
N ILE A 9 -2.90 -14.79 11.69
CA ILE A 9 -2.58 -14.83 10.26
C ILE A 9 -3.89 -14.88 9.46
N GLY A 10 -4.00 -14.02 8.44
CA GLY A 10 -5.21 -13.82 7.66
C GLY A 10 -6.19 -12.79 8.25
N GLN A 11 -5.95 -12.29 9.47
CA GLN A 11 -6.77 -11.25 10.05
C GLN A 11 -6.63 -9.93 9.27
N GLU A 12 -7.76 -9.29 8.99
CA GLU A 12 -7.81 -7.99 8.36
C GLU A 12 -7.98 -6.88 9.41
N ILE A 13 -7.20 -5.81 9.24
CA ILE A 13 -7.26 -4.59 10.05
C ILE A 13 -7.19 -3.36 9.15
N ASN A 14 -7.55 -2.20 9.68
CA ASN A 14 -7.37 -0.94 8.98
C ASN A 14 -6.02 -0.28 9.30
N ASN A 15 -5.68 0.80 8.59
CA ASN A 15 -4.40 1.51 8.76
C ASN A 15 -4.21 2.09 10.17
N SER A 16 -5.28 2.58 10.80
CA SER A 16 -5.20 3.17 12.15
C SER A 16 -4.91 2.10 13.20
N GLU A 17 -5.52 0.92 13.06
CA GLU A 17 -5.24 -0.24 13.92
C GLU A 17 -3.80 -0.71 13.75
N LEU A 18 -3.31 -0.84 12.50
CA LEU A 18 -1.92 -1.20 12.21
C LEU A 18 -0.95 -0.23 12.90
N VAL A 19 -1.15 1.08 12.72
CA VAL A 19 -0.32 2.12 13.36
C VAL A 19 -0.37 2.03 14.87
N SER A 20 -1.55 1.80 15.44
CA SER A 20 -1.75 1.68 16.89
C SER A 20 -1.01 0.47 17.48
N ILE A 21 -1.08 -0.68 16.80
CA ILE A 21 -0.45 -1.94 17.24
C ILE A 21 1.07 -1.85 17.14
N PHE A 22 1.57 -1.48 15.96
CA PHE A 22 3.01 -1.49 15.68
C PHE A 22 3.74 -0.21 16.10
N LYS A 23 3.03 0.85 16.49
CA LYS A 23 3.61 2.16 16.83
C LYS A 23 4.53 2.70 15.73
N CYS A 24 4.13 2.52 14.49
CA CYS A 24 4.88 2.91 13.30
C CYS A 24 4.23 4.09 12.56
N GLY A 25 4.88 4.58 11.50
CA GLY A 25 4.30 5.62 10.64
C GLY A 25 3.02 5.15 9.93
N ASN A 26 2.16 6.10 9.56
CA ASN A 26 0.86 5.83 8.92
C ASN A 26 0.92 5.76 7.38
N MET A 27 2.09 5.95 6.78
CA MET A 27 2.27 5.98 5.33
C MET A 27 3.50 5.18 4.90
N GLY A 28 3.51 4.81 3.61
CA GLY A 28 4.60 4.06 2.98
C GLY A 28 4.45 2.55 3.07
N GLY A 29 5.19 1.85 2.23
CA GLY A 29 5.25 0.38 2.18
C GLY A 29 6.14 -0.21 3.26
N MET A 30 7.19 0.49 3.69
CA MET A 30 8.08 0.08 4.77
C MET A 30 7.96 1.06 5.93
N ARG A 31 7.64 0.56 7.14
CA ARG A 31 7.33 1.38 8.32
C ARG A 31 8.10 0.89 9.54
N ARG A 32 9.18 1.56 9.87
CA ARG A 32 10.01 1.24 11.04
C ARG A 32 9.36 1.74 12.33
N SER A 33 9.32 0.91 13.33
CA SER A 33 8.98 1.28 14.70
C SER A 33 10.17 1.02 15.62
N HIS A 34 10.67 2.05 16.26
CA HIS A 34 11.70 1.92 17.30
C HIS A 34 11.10 1.48 18.64
N THR A 35 9.83 1.79 18.88
CA THR A 35 9.11 1.42 20.11
C THR A 35 8.92 -0.08 20.24
N THR A 36 8.48 -0.74 19.15
CA THR A 36 8.26 -2.19 19.13
C THR A 36 9.45 -2.97 18.56
N ASN A 37 10.47 -2.27 18.11
CA ASN A 37 11.62 -2.80 17.36
C ASN A 37 11.21 -3.63 16.14
N THR A 38 10.21 -3.16 15.39
CA THR A 38 9.67 -3.86 14.22
C THR A 38 9.86 -3.06 12.94
N LEU A 39 9.86 -3.75 11.81
CA LEU A 39 9.66 -3.19 10.48
C LEU A 39 8.39 -3.83 9.90
N VAL A 40 7.36 -3.02 9.68
CA VAL A 40 6.20 -3.44 8.93
C VAL A 40 6.46 -3.22 7.45
N ILE A 41 6.26 -4.24 6.63
CA ILE A 41 6.23 -4.10 5.18
C ILE A 41 4.81 -4.37 4.66
N VAL A 42 4.38 -3.55 3.71
CA VAL A 42 3.05 -3.59 3.12
C VAL A 42 3.18 -3.80 1.62
N SER A 43 2.74 -4.96 1.13
CA SER A 43 2.59 -5.23 -0.29
C SER A 43 1.19 -4.78 -0.73
N ASP A 44 1.12 -3.63 -1.39
CA ASP A 44 -0.15 -2.97 -1.74
C ASP A 44 -0.42 -3.08 -3.23
N TYR A 45 -1.26 -4.04 -3.61
CA TYR A 45 -1.65 -4.31 -4.99
C TYR A 45 -2.65 -3.29 -5.55
N THR A 46 -3.18 -2.39 -4.72
CA THR A 46 -4.16 -1.39 -5.17
C THR A 46 -3.51 -0.16 -5.80
N LYS A 47 -2.24 0.12 -5.50
CA LYS A 47 -1.53 1.36 -5.90
C LYS A 47 -0.63 1.22 -7.12
N GLY A 48 -0.06 0.03 -7.35
CA GLY A 48 0.73 -0.32 -8.55
C GLY A 48 1.94 0.53 -8.85
N LEU A 49 2.56 1.08 -7.83
CA LEU A 49 3.85 1.75 -7.96
C LEU A 49 5.01 0.76 -7.84
N TYR A 50 4.82 -0.30 -7.06
CA TYR A 50 5.80 -1.34 -6.77
C TYR A 50 5.27 -2.68 -7.29
N HIS A 51 6.11 -3.41 -8.02
CA HIS A 51 5.73 -4.67 -8.63
C HIS A 51 6.19 -5.85 -7.76
N ASP A 52 5.60 -5.95 -6.57
CA ASP A 52 5.82 -7.10 -5.69
C ASP A 52 5.22 -8.36 -6.32
N LYS A 53 5.90 -9.49 -6.18
CA LYS A 53 5.49 -10.75 -6.79
C LYS A 53 5.87 -11.94 -5.94
N TRP A 54 5.02 -12.97 -5.97
CA TRP A 54 5.27 -14.24 -5.33
C TRP A 54 5.82 -15.23 -6.35
N ILE A 55 7.00 -15.79 -6.08
CA ILE A 55 7.64 -16.79 -6.95
C ILE A 55 8.05 -17.97 -6.08
N GLY A 56 7.48 -19.16 -6.33
CA GLY A 56 7.79 -20.37 -5.56
C GLY A 56 7.55 -20.22 -4.05
N GLY A 57 6.53 -19.44 -3.64
CA GLY A 57 6.21 -19.20 -2.23
C GLY A 57 7.10 -18.14 -1.54
N VAL A 58 7.97 -17.46 -2.28
CA VAL A 58 8.79 -16.34 -1.82
C VAL A 58 8.22 -15.03 -2.37
N LEU A 59 7.98 -14.05 -1.52
CA LEU A 59 7.63 -12.70 -1.94
C LEU A 59 8.91 -11.94 -2.34
N HIS A 60 9.00 -11.56 -3.59
CA HIS A 60 10.01 -10.63 -4.08
C HIS A 60 9.48 -9.20 -3.90
N TYR A 61 9.80 -8.62 -2.73
CA TYR A 61 9.30 -7.33 -2.30
C TYR A 61 10.15 -6.19 -2.85
N THR A 62 9.52 -5.16 -3.40
CA THR A 62 10.19 -4.00 -3.98
C THR A 62 10.56 -2.98 -2.90
N GLY A 63 11.81 -2.56 -2.88
CA GLY A 63 12.33 -1.56 -1.93
C GLY A 63 11.69 -0.18 -2.05
N MET A 64 12.05 0.68 -1.10
CA MET A 64 11.60 2.08 -1.05
C MET A 64 12.31 2.96 -2.06
N GLY A 65 11.60 3.97 -2.51
CA GLY A 65 12.03 5.00 -3.47
C GLY A 65 11.02 5.08 -4.60
N LYS A 66 10.52 6.28 -4.93
CA LYS A 66 9.44 6.47 -5.92
C LYS A 66 9.98 6.80 -7.30
N ASN A 67 11.04 7.58 -7.38
CA ASN A 67 11.66 8.07 -8.60
C ASN A 67 13.17 7.89 -8.55
N GLY A 68 13.80 7.70 -9.70
CA GLY A 68 15.21 7.40 -9.82
C GLY A 68 15.58 6.02 -9.28
N ASP A 69 16.84 5.66 -9.43
CA ASP A 69 17.37 4.39 -8.93
C ASP A 69 17.31 4.32 -7.41
N GLN A 70 16.91 3.16 -6.90
CA GLN A 70 16.84 2.95 -5.45
C GLN A 70 18.23 2.69 -4.86
N ASP A 71 18.47 3.23 -3.67
CA ASP A 71 19.66 2.94 -2.88
C ASP A 71 19.33 1.90 -1.79
N ILE A 72 20.11 0.82 -1.72
CA ILE A 72 19.95 -0.23 -0.71
C ILE A 72 20.30 0.28 0.69
N HIS A 73 21.15 1.28 0.80
CA HIS A 73 21.56 1.91 2.06
C HIS A 73 20.64 3.02 2.51
N TRP A 74 19.59 3.33 1.74
CA TRP A 74 18.67 4.39 2.09
C TRP A 74 17.50 3.89 2.93
N ALA A 75 17.31 4.52 4.10
CA ALA A 75 16.14 4.35 4.97
C ALA A 75 15.85 2.88 5.32
N GLN A 76 14.61 2.40 5.06
CA GLN A 76 14.22 1.04 5.44
C GLN A 76 14.73 -0.05 4.48
N ASN A 77 15.24 0.31 3.31
CA ASN A 77 15.97 -0.62 2.46
C ASN A 77 17.16 -1.21 3.21
N GLU A 78 17.93 -0.36 3.89
CA GLU A 78 19.06 -0.79 4.71
C GLU A 78 18.60 -1.65 5.90
N THR A 79 17.50 -1.27 6.55
CA THR A 79 16.94 -2.06 7.66
C THR A 79 16.62 -3.48 7.22
N LEU A 80 15.95 -3.63 6.06
CA LEU A 80 15.59 -4.94 5.52
C LEU A 80 16.81 -5.72 5.00
N ALA A 81 17.75 -5.04 4.33
CA ALA A 81 18.98 -5.66 3.83
C ALA A 81 19.86 -6.24 4.96
N ASN A 82 19.84 -5.61 6.12
CA ASN A 82 20.60 -6.04 7.32
C ASN A 82 19.79 -6.97 8.24
N TRP A 83 18.67 -7.53 7.77
CA TRP A 83 17.91 -8.52 8.54
C TRP A 83 18.79 -9.65 9.05
N GLY A 84 18.54 -10.14 10.26
CA GLY A 84 19.38 -11.14 10.94
C GLY A 84 20.61 -10.58 11.66
N ARG A 85 20.97 -9.30 11.42
CA ARG A 85 22.08 -8.60 12.11
C ARG A 85 21.61 -7.49 13.03
N ASN A 86 20.44 -6.92 12.75
CA ASN A 86 19.88 -5.74 13.45
C ASN A 86 18.81 -6.08 14.49
N ASN A 87 18.49 -7.36 14.69
CA ASN A 87 17.46 -7.86 15.60
C ASN A 87 16.08 -7.21 15.43
N VAL A 88 15.76 -6.75 14.21
CA VAL A 88 14.45 -6.16 13.90
C VAL A 88 13.48 -7.25 13.45
N ASP A 89 12.33 -7.35 14.11
CA ASP A 89 11.26 -8.23 13.67
C ASP A 89 10.54 -7.62 12.48
N ILE A 90 10.35 -8.40 11.41
CA ILE A 90 9.69 -7.92 10.21
C ILE A 90 8.34 -8.59 10.07
N HIS A 91 7.30 -7.79 9.83
CA HIS A 91 5.92 -8.23 9.68
C HIS A 91 5.35 -7.82 8.34
N LEU A 92 4.69 -8.76 7.65
CA LEU A 92 4.09 -8.55 6.33
C LEU A 92 2.59 -8.31 6.45
N PHE A 93 2.14 -7.32 5.73
CA PHE A 93 0.73 -7.11 5.38
C PHE A 93 0.56 -7.07 3.86
N GLU A 94 -0.52 -7.66 3.38
CA GLU A 94 -0.96 -7.56 1.99
C GLU A 94 -2.25 -6.75 1.90
N VAL A 95 -2.35 -5.86 0.90
CA VAL A 95 -3.52 -5.03 0.64
C VAL A 95 -4.05 -5.33 -0.75
N MET A 96 -5.15 -6.09 -0.81
CA MET A 96 -5.85 -6.44 -2.05
C MET A 96 -7.01 -5.47 -2.32
N ASP A 97 -7.63 -4.97 -1.25
CA ASP A 97 -8.70 -3.96 -1.27
C ASP A 97 -8.25 -2.73 -0.49
N GLU A 98 -8.51 -1.54 -1.02
CA GLU A 98 -8.07 -0.28 -0.43
C GLU A 98 -8.54 -0.15 1.03
N GLY A 99 -7.59 0.08 1.93
CA GLY A 99 -7.85 0.26 3.36
C GLY A 99 -7.93 -1.02 4.18
N ARG A 100 -7.86 -2.21 3.57
CA ARG A 100 -7.91 -3.51 4.24
C ARG A 100 -6.53 -4.16 4.22
N TYR A 101 -5.91 -4.26 5.38
CA TYR A 101 -4.57 -4.79 5.58
C TYR A 101 -4.68 -6.21 6.14
N THR A 102 -4.36 -7.21 5.33
CA THR A 102 -4.37 -8.63 5.73
C THR A 102 -3.02 -8.98 6.35
N TYR A 103 -3.01 -9.40 7.61
CA TYR A 103 -1.79 -9.79 8.30
C TYR A 103 -1.29 -11.15 7.81
N CYS A 104 -0.06 -11.18 7.28
CA CYS A 104 0.57 -12.38 6.75
C CYS A 104 1.62 -13.00 7.68
N GLY A 105 1.77 -12.46 8.90
CA GLY A 105 2.71 -12.96 9.88
C GLY A 105 4.08 -12.31 9.83
N ARG A 106 5.02 -12.89 10.61
CA ARG A 106 6.44 -12.54 10.53
C ARG A 106 7.03 -13.06 9.26
N ILE A 107 8.06 -12.36 8.78
CA ILE A 107 8.81 -12.78 7.58
C ILE A 107 10.30 -12.77 7.83
N GLU A 108 11.00 -13.50 7.00
CA GLU A 108 12.46 -13.59 6.96
C GLU A 108 12.97 -13.28 5.56
N LEU A 109 14.13 -12.65 5.48
CA LEU A 109 14.87 -12.49 4.22
C LEU A 109 15.54 -13.83 3.88
N VAL A 110 15.09 -14.47 2.80
CA VAL A 110 15.53 -15.84 2.43
C VAL A 110 16.52 -15.87 1.29
N GLY A 111 16.92 -14.72 0.74
CA GLY A 111 17.89 -14.61 -0.34
C GLY A 111 18.59 -13.26 -0.33
N LYS A 112 19.66 -13.14 -1.11
CA LYS A 112 20.34 -11.85 -1.28
C LYS A 112 19.44 -10.88 -2.04
N PRO A 113 19.32 -9.62 -1.61
CA PRO A 113 18.69 -8.58 -2.40
C PRO A 113 19.34 -8.45 -3.78
N TYR A 114 18.54 -8.18 -4.79
CA TYR A 114 18.99 -8.01 -6.18
C TYR A 114 18.25 -6.86 -6.85
N THR A 115 18.68 -6.43 -8.02
CA THR A 115 18.05 -5.31 -8.73
C THR A 115 17.22 -5.78 -9.91
N GLU A 116 16.13 -5.06 -10.16
CA GLU A 116 15.30 -5.15 -11.36
C GLU A 116 15.02 -3.75 -11.93
N THR A 117 14.60 -3.71 -13.18
CA THR A 117 14.11 -2.48 -13.81
C THR A 117 12.60 -2.41 -13.69
N GLN A 118 12.08 -1.36 -13.05
CA GLN A 118 10.65 -1.07 -12.92
C GLN A 118 10.37 0.39 -13.23
N PRO A 119 9.14 0.75 -13.70
CA PRO A 119 8.78 2.15 -13.88
C PRO A 119 8.68 2.86 -12.52
N GLY A 120 9.14 4.11 -12.46
CA GLY A 120 8.91 5.01 -11.34
C GLY A 120 7.53 5.68 -11.38
N GLU A 121 7.25 6.53 -10.39
CA GLU A 121 6.01 7.32 -10.34
C GLU A 121 5.92 8.32 -11.51
N ASP A 122 7.06 8.76 -12.01
CA ASP A 122 7.21 9.63 -13.21
C ASP A 122 7.12 8.87 -14.54
N GLY A 123 6.93 7.54 -14.50
CA GLY A 123 6.82 6.67 -15.67
C GLY A 123 8.17 6.31 -16.32
N LYS A 124 9.30 6.81 -15.81
CA LYS A 124 10.62 6.45 -16.30
C LYS A 124 11.09 5.14 -15.68
N ASN A 125 11.80 4.35 -16.47
CA ASN A 125 12.44 3.14 -15.96
C ASN A 125 13.57 3.47 -14.99
N ARG A 126 13.65 2.71 -13.90
CA ARG A 126 14.65 2.85 -12.84
C ARG A 126 15.06 1.51 -12.30
N LEU A 127 16.23 1.43 -11.67
CA LEU A 127 16.64 0.26 -10.92
C LEU A 127 15.98 0.27 -9.55
N VAL A 128 15.35 -0.85 -9.19
CA VAL A 128 14.75 -1.08 -7.87
C VAL A 128 15.43 -2.25 -7.18
N TRP A 129 15.49 -2.22 -5.86
CA TRP A 129 15.96 -3.34 -5.06
C TRP A 129 14.80 -4.29 -4.76
N MET A 130 15.01 -5.57 -5.02
CA MET A 130 14.10 -6.66 -4.72
C MET A 130 14.60 -7.44 -3.52
N PHE A 131 13.74 -7.63 -2.54
CA PHE A 131 14.05 -8.36 -1.31
C PHE A 131 13.27 -9.68 -1.29
N PRO A 132 13.92 -10.84 -1.48
CA PRO A 132 13.27 -12.14 -1.37
C PRO A 132 12.94 -12.45 0.09
N VAL A 133 11.65 -12.40 0.45
CA VAL A 133 11.18 -12.62 1.82
C VAL A 133 10.14 -13.73 1.87
N LYS A 134 10.04 -14.42 3.00
CA LYS A 134 9.11 -15.53 3.20
C LYS A 134 8.45 -15.43 4.57
N PRO A 135 7.13 -15.69 4.69
CA PRO A 135 6.47 -15.82 5.98
C PRO A 135 7.00 -17.00 6.80
N VAL A 136 7.12 -16.79 8.11
CA VAL A 136 7.55 -17.81 9.08
C VAL A 136 6.59 -17.81 10.28
N PRO A 137 5.79 -18.85 10.48
CA PRO A 137 5.64 -20.03 9.61
C PRO A 137 5.00 -19.71 8.25
N GLU A 138 5.19 -20.60 7.28
CA GLU A 138 4.45 -20.54 6.02
C GLU A 138 2.93 -20.52 6.26
N ASN A 139 2.20 -19.83 5.40
CA ASN A 139 0.76 -19.71 5.54
C ASN A 139 0.05 -19.62 4.18
N ASP A 140 -1.25 -19.91 4.20
CA ASP A 140 -2.13 -19.96 3.05
C ASP A 140 -2.92 -18.66 2.82
N VAL A 141 -2.42 -17.52 3.31
CA VAL A 141 -3.08 -16.24 3.05
C VAL A 141 -3.23 -16.06 1.54
N LYS A 142 -4.46 -15.79 1.13
CA LYS A 142 -4.81 -15.62 -0.30
C LYS A 142 -3.99 -14.49 -0.91
N LYS A 143 -3.44 -14.75 -2.08
CA LYS A 143 -2.63 -13.81 -2.86
C LYS A 143 -3.29 -13.52 -4.20
N PRO A 144 -3.09 -12.33 -4.80
CA PRO A 144 -3.61 -12.05 -6.13
C PRO A 144 -2.97 -12.96 -7.17
N ALA A 145 -3.77 -13.77 -7.87
CA ALA A 145 -3.29 -14.81 -8.79
C ALA A 145 -2.34 -14.27 -9.89
N MET A 146 -2.57 -13.04 -10.34
CA MET A 146 -1.74 -12.39 -11.37
C MET A 146 -0.30 -12.09 -10.92
N PHE A 147 -0.04 -12.05 -9.61
CA PHE A 147 1.29 -11.80 -9.03
C PHE A 147 1.90 -13.06 -8.39
N VAL A 148 1.28 -14.23 -8.60
CA VAL A 148 1.78 -15.52 -8.10
C VAL A 148 2.32 -16.34 -9.26
N PHE A 149 3.58 -16.72 -9.19
CA PHE A 149 4.30 -17.52 -10.17
C PHE A 149 4.82 -18.80 -9.51
N LYS A 150 4.78 -19.91 -10.25
CA LYS A 150 5.25 -21.19 -9.74
C LYS A 150 6.75 -21.17 -9.46
N ASP A 151 7.51 -20.63 -10.39
CA ASP A 151 8.97 -20.52 -10.36
C ASP A 151 9.45 -19.35 -11.23
N MET A 152 10.75 -19.16 -11.33
CA MET A 152 11.36 -18.09 -12.13
C MET A 152 11.12 -18.23 -13.63
N ASP A 153 10.95 -19.43 -14.14
CA ASP A 153 10.68 -19.64 -15.57
C ASP A 153 9.22 -19.25 -15.90
N ASP A 154 8.30 -19.60 -15.04
CA ASP A 154 6.91 -19.14 -15.13
C ASP A 154 6.82 -17.59 -15.02
N TYR A 155 7.59 -16.96 -14.13
CA TYR A 155 7.67 -15.50 -14.06
C TYR A 155 8.25 -14.89 -15.35
N ARG A 156 9.32 -15.44 -15.91
CA ARG A 156 9.90 -14.98 -17.19
C ARG A 156 8.90 -15.08 -18.34
N ALA A 157 8.11 -16.15 -18.34
CA ALA A 157 7.09 -16.39 -19.38
C ALA A 157 5.88 -15.48 -19.28
N ARG A 158 5.35 -15.25 -18.07
CA ARG A 158 4.07 -14.56 -17.81
C ARG A 158 4.19 -13.17 -17.21
N GLY A 159 5.29 -12.87 -16.52
CA GLY A 159 5.44 -11.66 -15.70
C GLY A 159 5.24 -10.35 -16.47
N LYS A 160 5.77 -10.27 -17.69
CA LYS A 160 5.57 -9.09 -18.56
C LYS A 160 4.09 -8.86 -18.92
N ASN A 161 3.30 -9.93 -19.08
CA ASN A 161 1.87 -9.83 -19.35
C ASN A 161 1.08 -9.47 -18.10
N ALA A 162 1.48 -10.00 -16.93
CA ALA A 162 0.88 -9.65 -15.65
C ALA A 162 1.01 -8.15 -15.36
N ASP A 163 2.19 -7.57 -15.57
CA ASP A 163 2.42 -6.13 -15.42
C ASP A 163 1.58 -5.31 -16.42
N ALA A 164 1.46 -5.77 -17.67
CA ALA A 164 0.65 -5.11 -18.68
C ALA A 164 -0.85 -5.20 -18.36
N GLU A 165 -1.34 -6.34 -17.90
CA GLU A 165 -2.73 -6.54 -17.48
C GLU A 165 -3.07 -5.72 -16.23
N TYR A 166 -2.15 -5.68 -15.25
CA TYR A 166 -2.28 -4.84 -14.07
C TYR A 166 -2.40 -3.36 -14.45
N ASN A 167 -1.53 -2.86 -15.30
CA ASN A 167 -1.58 -1.47 -15.76
C ASN A 167 -2.88 -1.16 -16.54
N LYS A 168 -3.38 -2.11 -17.36
CA LYS A 168 -4.68 -1.99 -18.05
C LYS A 168 -5.85 -1.99 -17.06
N SER A 169 -5.81 -2.80 -16.02
CA SER A 169 -6.86 -2.85 -15.00
C SER A 169 -6.94 -1.56 -14.20
N ARG A 170 -5.79 -0.94 -13.89
CA ARG A 170 -5.71 0.37 -13.23
C ARG A 170 -6.31 1.49 -14.07
N VAL A 171 -6.00 1.53 -15.37
CA VAL A 171 -6.58 2.52 -16.29
C VAL A 171 -8.10 2.36 -16.34
N LYS A 172 -8.63 1.12 -16.27
CA LYS A 172 -10.08 0.88 -16.19
C LYS A 172 -10.67 1.33 -14.86
N VAL A 173 -9.99 1.10 -13.73
CA VAL A 173 -10.43 1.53 -12.39
C VAL A 173 -10.37 3.04 -12.26
N SER A 174 -9.31 3.69 -12.76
CA SER A 174 -9.22 5.15 -12.79
C SER A 174 -10.26 5.79 -13.69
N LYS A 175 -10.60 5.17 -14.83
CA LYS A 175 -11.72 5.60 -15.69
C LYS A 175 -13.09 5.34 -15.08
N LYS A 176 -13.28 4.26 -14.30
CA LYS A 176 -14.50 4.02 -13.52
C LYS A 176 -14.61 4.98 -12.31
N LYS A 177 -13.51 5.32 -11.65
CA LYS A 177 -13.48 6.39 -10.62
C LYS A 177 -13.67 7.78 -11.23
N ALA A 178 -13.37 7.99 -12.49
CA ALA A 178 -13.67 9.22 -13.24
C ALA A 178 -15.11 9.29 -13.75
N GLY A 179 -15.84 8.16 -13.81
CA GLY A 179 -17.30 8.11 -13.91
C GLY A 179 -17.90 8.25 -12.51
N LYS A 180 -17.72 9.44 -11.91
CA LYS A 180 -18.21 9.77 -10.58
C LYS A 180 -19.72 9.55 -10.49
N GLU A 181 -20.18 8.75 -9.55
CA GLU A 181 -21.37 9.12 -8.79
C GLU A 181 -21.09 10.53 -8.23
N VAL A 182 -21.75 11.52 -8.78
CA VAL A 182 -21.66 12.90 -8.29
C VAL A 182 -22.33 12.89 -6.92
N ARG A 183 -21.58 12.66 -5.87
CA ARG A 183 -22.10 12.72 -4.50
C ARG A 183 -22.60 14.14 -4.28
N LYS A 184 -23.89 14.27 -4.10
CA LYS A 184 -24.50 15.53 -3.71
C LYS A 184 -24.42 15.67 -2.20
N VAL A 185 -24.20 16.87 -1.75
CA VAL A 185 -24.18 17.20 -0.32
C VAL A 185 -25.01 18.44 -0.08
N ARG A 186 -25.55 18.53 1.13
CA ARG A 186 -26.21 19.73 1.64
C ARG A 186 -25.42 20.29 2.81
N HIS A 187 -24.94 21.53 2.67
CA HIS A 187 -24.24 22.24 3.74
C HIS A 187 -25.19 23.25 4.38
N LYS A 188 -25.22 23.33 5.72
CA LYS A 188 -26.17 24.21 6.47
C LYS A 188 -26.11 25.67 6.04
N ALA A 189 -24.91 26.20 5.71
CA ALA A 189 -24.76 27.60 5.30
C ALA A 189 -24.74 27.82 3.78
N PHE A 190 -24.33 26.81 2.96
CA PHE A 190 -24.13 27.00 1.53
C PHE A 190 -25.14 26.27 0.65
N GLY A 191 -26.06 25.51 1.26
CA GLY A 191 -27.09 24.76 0.54
C GLY A 191 -26.55 23.51 -0.17
N GLU A 192 -27.20 23.10 -1.25
CA GLU A 192 -26.82 21.92 -2.01
C GLU A 192 -25.65 22.19 -2.93
N GLY A 193 -24.75 21.18 -3.02
CA GLY A 193 -23.58 21.21 -3.87
C GLY A 193 -23.18 19.84 -4.35
N LYS A 194 -22.29 19.82 -5.34
CA LYS A 194 -21.69 18.60 -5.90
C LYS A 194 -20.28 18.45 -5.34
N VAL A 195 -19.96 17.32 -4.75
CA VAL A 195 -18.60 17.02 -4.30
C VAL A 195 -17.70 16.86 -5.52
N VAL A 196 -16.67 17.69 -5.58
CA VAL A 196 -15.65 17.66 -6.62
C VAL A 196 -14.53 16.69 -6.22
N GLU A 197 -14.04 16.82 -4.96
CA GLU A 197 -12.92 16.04 -4.45
C GLU A 197 -12.96 15.99 -2.92
N ILE A 198 -12.49 14.89 -2.35
CA ILE A 198 -12.13 14.77 -0.91
C ILE A 198 -10.67 14.35 -0.86
N LYS A 199 -9.80 15.22 -0.31
CA LYS A 199 -8.36 15.00 -0.28
C LYS A 199 -7.71 15.75 0.88
N ASN A 200 -6.73 15.12 1.51
CA ASN A 200 -5.91 15.71 2.58
C ASN A 200 -6.72 16.32 3.73
N GLY A 201 -7.85 15.70 4.12
CA GLY A 201 -8.72 16.20 5.19
C GLY A 201 -9.65 17.35 4.77
N PHE A 202 -9.69 17.70 3.49
CA PHE A 202 -10.59 18.70 2.93
C PHE A 202 -11.60 18.07 1.97
N ILE A 203 -12.83 18.64 1.96
CA ILE A 203 -13.84 18.38 0.95
C ILE A 203 -14.01 19.63 0.07
N ILE A 204 -13.90 19.45 -1.24
CA ILE A 204 -14.14 20.50 -2.23
C ILE A 204 -15.51 20.28 -2.83
N VAL A 205 -16.37 21.28 -2.71
CA VAL A 205 -17.77 21.22 -3.15
C VAL A 205 -18.08 22.41 -4.04
N ASP A 206 -18.73 22.16 -5.18
CA ASP A 206 -19.34 23.19 -6.02
C ASP A 206 -20.80 23.39 -5.58
N PHE A 207 -21.05 24.46 -4.84
CA PHE A 207 -22.39 24.85 -4.41
C PHE A 207 -23.09 25.70 -5.47
N ALA A 208 -24.35 25.42 -5.73
CA ALA A 208 -25.14 26.11 -6.77
C ALA A 208 -25.22 27.64 -6.56
N LYS A 209 -25.26 28.10 -5.32
CA LYS A 209 -25.38 29.53 -4.98
C LYS A 209 -24.06 30.15 -4.49
N ALA A 210 -23.19 29.37 -3.84
CA ALA A 210 -21.99 29.87 -3.18
C ALA A 210 -20.68 29.59 -3.96
N GLY A 211 -20.76 28.93 -5.12
CA GLY A 211 -19.61 28.52 -5.92
C GLY A 211 -18.75 27.47 -5.25
N ARG A 212 -17.52 27.32 -5.73
CA ARG A 212 -16.57 26.31 -5.23
C ARG A 212 -16.04 26.71 -3.87
N LYS A 213 -16.13 25.77 -2.89
CA LYS A 213 -15.60 25.93 -1.54
C LYS A 213 -14.75 24.73 -1.17
N GLN A 214 -13.65 25.00 -0.47
CA GLN A 214 -12.84 24.01 0.20
C GLN A 214 -13.13 24.09 1.70
N LEU A 215 -13.60 22.99 2.28
CA LEU A 215 -14.05 22.93 3.68
C LEU A 215 -13.23 21.86 4.39
N ASN A 216 -12.94 22.07 5.67
CA ASN A 216 -12.33 21.01 6.49
C ASN A 216 -13.37 19.90 6.69
N TYR A 217 -13.06 18.70 6.16
CA TYR A 217 -14.02 17.60 6.09
C TYR A 217 -14.40 17.08 7.47
N GLN A 218 -13.40 16.92 8.35
CA GLN A 218 -13.63 16.42 9.71
C GLN A 218 -14.49 17.41 10.52
N VAL A 219 -14.18 18.69 10.46
CA VAL A 219 -14.97 19.74 11.14
C VAL A 219 -16.41 19.78 10.63
N CYS A 220 -16.62 19.57 9.34
CA CYS A 220 -17.97 19.52 8.76
C CYS A 220 -18.78 18.33 9.28
N LEU A 221 -18.15 17.17 9.49
CA LEU A 221 -18.77 15.98 10.06
C LEU A 221 -19.06 16.17 11.56
N ASP A 222 -18.06 16.56 12.34
CA ASP A 222 -18.14 16.69 13.81
C ASP A 222 -19.19 17.69 14.24
N LYS A 223 -19.36 18.78 13.46
CA LYS A 223 -20.36 19.82 13.72
C LYS A 223 -21.69 19.60 12.98
N GLY A 224 -21.82 18.49 12.25
CA GLY A 224 -23.01 18.20 11.46
C GLY A 224 -23.36 19.31 10.47
N LEU A 225 -22.35 19.91 9.84
CA LEU A 225 -22.53 21.02 8.88
C LEU A 225 -22.85 20.53 7.48
N ILE A 226 -22.58 19.25 7.17
CA ILE A 226 -22.75 18.66 5.86
C ILE A 226 -23.46 17.31 5.96
N ASP A 227 -24.46 17.11 5.10
CA ASP A 227 -25.19 15.85 4.93
C ASP A 227 -25.00 15.35 3.49
N PHE A 228 -24.72 14.07 3.31
CA PHE A 228 -24.68 13.43 1.98
C PHE A 228 -26.10 13.07 1.56
N LEU A 229 -26.46 13.39 0.30
CA LEU A 229 -27.78 13.20 -0.30
C LEU A 229 -27.80 11.96 -1.18
#